data_140ecdeae604141cab7de3747dec346e
#
_entry.id   140ecdeae604141cab7de3747dec346e
#
_cell.length_a   1.000
_cell.length_b   1.000
_cell.length_c   1.000
_cell.angle_alpha   90.00
_cell.angle_beta   90.00
_cell.angle_gamma   90.00
#
_symmetry.space_group_name_H-M   'P 1'
#
loop_
_entity.id
_entity.type
_entity.pdbx_description
1 polymer ?
#
loop_
_entity_poly.entity_id
_entity_poly.type
_entity_poly.pdbx_seq_one_letter_code
_entity_poly.pdbx_strand_id
1 'polypeptide(L)'
;VIKAIREKYDVWISVDTSKAEVMRQAIDAGADLINDIRSLQEPGALEVAAEANLPICLMHMKGQPRTMQVDPHYDDLMGDVSAFLEERIAACEAAGIDKSQLILDPGFGFGKTIEHNYHMLAHLEKFHEFGLPILAGMSRKSMIFKLLDKPAAECTNASVVCATIAAM
;
A
#
# COMPACT_ATOMS: atom_id res chain seq x y z
N VAL A 1 5.50 17.85 -12.28
CA VAL A 1 4.29 17.93 -11.42
C VAL A 1 4.71 18.24 -9.98
N ILE A 2 5.54 17.42 -9.28
CA ILE A 2 5.90 17.58 -7.86
C ILE A 2 6.48 18.98 -7.59
N LYS A 3 7.49 19.44 -8.34
CA LYS A 3 8.07 20.78 -8.18
C LYS A 3 7.01 21.88 -8.26
N ALA A 4 6.09 21.81 -9.24
CA ALA A 4 5.05 22.82 -9.41
C ALA A 4 3.99 22.81 -8.28
N ILE A 5 3.77 21.68 -7.61
CA ILE A 5 2.94 21.60 -6.41
C ILE A 5 3.69 22.22 -5.24
N ARG A 6 4.96 21.83 -5.06
CA ARG A 6 5.81 22.29 -3.95
C ARG A 6 6.02 23.82 -3.96
N GLU A 7 6.11 24.43 -5.15
CA GLU A 7 6.21 25.88 -5.31
C GLU A 7 4.98 26.66 -4.80
N LYS A 8 3.82 26.00 -4.75
CA LYS A 8 2.53 26.64 -4.44
C LYS A 8 1.92 26.23 -3.11
N TYR A 9 2.24 25.02 -2.64
CA TYR A 9 1.54 24.40 -1.50
C TYR A 9 2.53 23.72 -0.58
N ASP A 10 2.35 23.96 0.70
CA ASP A 10 3.01 23.21 1.79
C ASP A 10 2.09 22.03 2.20
N VAL A 11 2.15 20.95 1.43
CA VAL A 11 1.35 19.74 1.62
C VAL A 11 2.23 18.50 1.51
N TRP A 12 1.85 17.41 2.14
CA TRP A 12 2.49 16.11 1.96
C TRP A 12 2.30 15.61 0.54
N ILE A 13 3.38 15.16 -0.08
CA ILE A 13 3.39 14.60 -1.44
C ILE A 13 3.88 13.17 -1.36
N SER A 14 2.96 12.22 -1.60
CA SER A 14 3.29 10.80 -1.75
C SER A 14 3.55 10.48 -3.22
N VAL A 15 4.69 9.88 -3.53
CA VAL A 15 4.99 9.38 -4.87
C VAL A 15 4.66 7.89 -4.96
N ASP A 16 3.78 7.53 -5.90
CA ASP A 16 3.42 6.14 -6.19
C ASP A 16 4.24 5.63 -7.38
N THR A 17 5.25 4.83 -7.08
CA THR A 17 6.14 4.24 -8.10
C THR A 17 6.93 3.06 -7.55
N SER A 18 7.19 2.06 -8.41
CA SER A 18 8.12 0.96 -8.13
C SER A 18 9.48 1.14 -8.83
N LYS A 19 9.63 2.19 -9.65
CA LYS A 19 10.86 2.40 -10.44
C LYS A 19 11.85 3.26 -9.67
N ALA A 20 13.03 2.71 -9.38
CA ALA A 20 14.10 3.38 -8.65
C ALA A 20 14.44 4.79 -9.19
N GLU A 21 14.54 4.92 -10.52
CA GLU A 21 14.86 6.22 -11.14
C GLU A 21 13.74 7.26 -10.96
N VAL A 22 12.47 6.84 -11.11
CA VAL A 22 11.32 7.74 -10.88
C VAL A 22 11.24 8.12 -9.40
N MET A 23 11.51 7.19 -8.51
CA MET A 23 11.56 7.41 -7.06
C MET A 23 12.61 8.47 -6.72
N ARG A 24 13.85 8.33 -7.21
CA ARG A 24 14.95 9.29 -7.02
C ARG A 24 14.57 10.69 -7.50
N GLN A 25 14.08 10.81 -8.73
CA GLN A 25 13.67 12.09 -9.29
C GLN A 25 12.51 12.74 -8.54
N ALA A 26 11.58 11.95 -7.99
CA ALA A 26 10.47 12.44 -7.18
C ALA A 26 10.95 12.97 -5.84
N ILE A 27 11.88 12.27 -5.18
CA ILE A 27 12.54 12.70 -3.94
C ILE A 27 13.29 14.03 -4.17
N ASP A 28 14.11 14.10 -5.21
CA ASP A 28 14.83 15.34 -5.58
C ASP A 28 13.88 16.50 -5.91
N ALA A 29 12.67 16.19 -6.34
CA ALA A 29 11.63 17.19 -6.63
C ALA A 29 10.83 17.62 -5.39
N GLY A 30 11.04 16.98 -4.23
CA GLY A 30 10.40 17.31 -2.96
C GLY A 30 9.21 16.40 -2.59
N ALA A 31 9.21 15.13 -2.98
CA ALA A 31 8.27 14.15 -2.42
C ALA A 31 8.60 13.86 -0.96
N ASP A 32 7.58 13.61 -0.13
CA ASP A 32 7.70 13.40 1.32
C ASP A 32 7.51 11.93 1.71
N LEU A 33 6.93 11.10 0.84
CA LEU A 33 6.61 9.70 1.11
C LEU A 33 6.77 8.87 -0.16
N ILE A 34 7.36 7.70 -0.01
CA ILE A 34 7.45 6.68 -1.06
C ILE A 34 6.32 5.68 -0.87
N ASN A 35 5.43 5.56 -1.87
CA ASN A 35 4.41 4.52 -1.91
C ASN A 35 4.75 3.53 -3.04
N ASP A 36 5.06 2.28 -2.69
CA ASP A 36 5.42 1.29 -3.69
C ASP A 36 4.55 0.04 -3.58
N ILE A 37 3.70 -0.17 -4.60
CA ILE A 37 2.82 -1.35 -4.69
C ILE A 37 3.59 -2.68 -4.84
N ARG A 38 4.90 -2.63 -5.09
CA ARG A 38 5.80 -3.79 -5.16
C ARG A 38 6.73 -3.89 -3.95
N SER A 39 6.55 -3.04 -2.95
CA SER A 39 7.29 -3.10 -1.69
C SER A 39 8.81 -3.16 -1.87
N LEU A 40 9.34 -2.29 -2.73
CA LEU A 40 10.78 -2.13 -3.03
C LEU A 40 11.45 -3.40 -3.58
N GLN A 41 10.69 -4.25 -4.29
CA GLN A 41 11.21 -5.47 -4.90
C GLN A 41 11.80 -5.25 -6.31
N GLU A 42 11.55 -4.10 -6.93
CA GLU A 42 12.16 -3.78 -8.22
C GLU A 42 13.64 -3.40 -8.04
N PRO A 43 14.50 -3.74 -9.03
CA PRO A 43 15.93 -3.46 -8.93
C PRO A 43 16.25 -1.99 -8.62
N GLY A 44 17.07 -1.76 -7.60
CA GLY A 44 17.51 -0.43 -7.16
C GLY A 44 16.50 0.35 -6.32
N ALA A 45 15.25 -0.14 -6.15
CA ALA A 45 14.22 0.57 -5.39
C ALA A 45 14.55 0.61 -3.88
N LEU A 46 15.03 -0.50 -3.34
CA LEU A 46 15.39 -0.62 -1.92
C LEU A 46 16.57 0.30 -1.56
N GLU A 47 17.59 0.36 -2.41
CA GLU A 47 18.75 1.21 -2.24
C GLU A 47 18.37 2.69 -2.26
N VAL A 48 17.55 3.10 -3.25
CA VAL A 48 17.05 4.48 -3.35
C VAL A 48 16.21 4.86 -2.13
N ALA A 49 15.34 3.97 -1.66
CA ALA A 49 14.53 4.21 -0.49
C ALA A 49 15.37 4.34 0.80
N ALA A 50 16.42 3.51 0.95
CA ALA A 50 17.34 3.60 2.08
C ALA A 50 18.12 4.92 2.11
N GLU A 51 18.56 5.42 0.95
CA GLU A 51 19.26 6.71 0.83
C GLU A 51 18.34 7.91 1.14
N ALA A 52 17.04 7.78 0.88
CA ALA A 52 16.10 8.89 0.95
C ALA A 52 15.75 9.34 2.37
N ASN A 53 15.82 8.45 3.35
CA ASN A 53 15.41 8.70 4.74
C ASN A 53 13.98 9.30 4.85
N LEU A 54 13.04 8.82 4.03
CA LEU A 54 11.64 9.22 3.99
C LEU A 54 10.72 8.10 4.51
N PRO A 55 9.49 8.40 4.93
CA PRO A 55 8.47 7.39 5.16
C PRO A 55 8.21 6.55 3.90
N ILE A 56 8.01 5.25 4.09
CA ILE A 56 7.83 4.27 3.02
C ILE A 56 6.59 3.45 3.29
N CYS A 57 5.67 3.39 2.32
CA CYS A 57 4.53 2.49 2.37
C CYS A 57 4.84 1.21 1.60
N LEU A 58 4.83 0.08 2.31
CA LEU A 58 5.01 -1.27 1.79
C LEU A 58 3.65 -1.92 1.60
N MET A 59 3.31 -2.34 0.37
CA MET A 59 2.01 -2.91 0.08
C MET A 59 2.09 -4.38 -0.33
N HIS A 60 1.21 -5.21 0.26
CA HIS A 60 1.04 -6.60 -0.17
C HIS A 60 0.24 -6.70 -1.48
N MET A 61 0.80 -7.42 -2.44
CA MET A 61 0.13 -7.83 -3.68
C MET A 61 0.46 -9.28 -4.01
N LYS A 62 -0.54 -10.10 -4.33
CA LYS A 62 -0.32 -11.45 -4.86
C LYS A 62 -0.38 -11.42 -6.39
N GLY A 63 0.68 -11.93 -7.03
CA GLY A 63 0.81 -11.91 -8.48
C GLY A 63 1.37 -10.61 -9.04
N GLN A 64 1.06 -10.31 -10.30
CA GLN A 64 1.51 -9.11 -10.99
C GLN A 64 0.33 -8.18 -11.29
N PRO A 65 0.50 -6.86 -11.38
CA PRO A 65 -0.62 -5.92 -11.58
C PRO A 65 -1.54 -6.27 -12.76
N ARG A 66 -1.01 -6.90 -13.81
CA ARG A 66 -1.79 -7.29 -15.00
C ARG A 66 -2.55 -8.60 -14.85
N THR A 67 -2.15 -9.48 -13.95
CA THR A 67 -2.69 -10.85 -13.80
C THR A 67 -3.24 -11.13 -12.40
N MET A 68 -3.01 -10.27 -11.44
CA MET A 68 -3.37 -10.46 -10.03
C MET A 68 -4.86 -10.72 -9.75
N GLN A 69 -5.74 -10.34 -10.68
CA GLN A 69 -7.19 -10.52 -10.54
C GLN A 69 -7.70 -11.82 -11.20
N VAL A 70 -6.80 -12.59 -11.83
CA VAL A 70 -7.15 -13.87 -12.45
C VAL A 70 -7.02 -14.95 -11.38
N ASP A 71 -8.15 -15.37 -10.82
CA ASP A 71 -8.28 -16.46 -9.85
C ASP A 71 -7.33 -16.34 -8.63
N PRO A 72 -7.41 -15.27 -7.83
CA PRO A 72 -6.58 -15.14 -6.64
C PRO A 72 -7.01 -16.15 -5.56
N HIS A 73 -6.10 -17.02 -5.16
CA HIS A 73 -6.32 -18.06 -4.17
C HIS A 73 -5.37 -17.90 -2.97
N TYR A 74 -5.90 -18.15 -1.76
CA TYR A 74 -5.15 -18.17 -0.50
C TYR A 74 -5.64 -19.35 0.34
N ASP A 75 -4.72 -20.16 0.88
CA ASP A 75 -5.03 -21.16 1.89
C ASP A 75 -5.16 -20.50 3.26
N ASP A 76 -4.30 -19.53 3.56
CA ASP A 76 -4.36 -18.65 4.74
C ASP A 76 -4.09 -17.20 4.33
N LEU A 77 -5.15 -16.46 4.03
CA LEU A 77 -5.03 -15.07 3.60
C LEU A 77 -4.26 -14.20 4.59
N MET A 78 -4.60 -14.27 5.87
CA MET A 78 -4.00 -13.38 6.87
C MET A 78 -2.55 -13.77 7.14
N GLY A 79 -2.25 -15.07 7.22
CA GLY A 79 -0.90 -15.57 7.36
C GLY A 79 -0.01 -15.23 6.17
N ASP A 80 -0.50 -15.40 4.92
CA ASP A 80 0.26 -15.08 3.71
C ASP A 80 0.59 -13.58 3.64
N VAL A 81 -0.39 -12.71 3.98
CA VAL A 81 -0.18 -11.25 3.99
C VAL A 81 0.80 -10.84 5.08
N SER A 82 0.64 -11.38 6.30
CA SER A 82 1.56 -11.10 7.42
C SER A 82 2.98 -11.55 7.10
N ALA A 83 3.17 -12.77 6.59
CA ALA A 83 4.50 -13.29 6.24
C ALA A 83 5.20 -12.45 5.17
N PHE A 84 4.46 -11.99 4.16
CA PHE A 84 4.99 -11.08 3.14
C PHE A 84 5.45 -9.74 3.76
N LEU A 85 4.59 -9.12 4.59
CA LEU A 85 4.94 -7.85 5.23
C LEU A 85 6.15 -7.99 6.15
N GLU A 86 6.23 -9.07 6.92
CA GLU A 86 7.37 -9.39 7.78
C GLU A 86 8.67 -9.52 6.96
N GLU A 87 8.64 -10.26 5.85
CA GLU A 87 9.78 -10.38 4.93
C GLU A 87 10.23 -9.01 4.42
N ARG A 88 9.27 -8.15 4.02
CA ARG A 88 9.60 -6.81 3.49
C ARG A 88 10.14 -5.87 4.55
N ILE A 89 9.61 -5.92 5.78
CA ILE A 89 10.15 -5.19 6.93
C ILE A 89 11.61 -5.60 7.16
N ALA A 90 11.88 -6.91 7.25
CA ALA A 90 13.23 -7.42 7.47
C ALA A 90 14.20 -7.00 6.36
N ALA A 91 13.78 -7.00 5.09
CA ALA A 91 14.59 -6.53 3.98
C ALA A 91 14.92 -5.03 4.08
N CYS A 92 13.94 -4.20 4.50
CA CYS A 92 14.15 -2.77 4.71
C CYS A 92 15.14 -2.51 5.86
N GLU A 93 14.98 -3.18 7.00
CA GLU A 93 15.89 -3.07 8.14
C GLU A 93 17.33 -3.52 7.76
N ALA A 94 17.46 -4.62 7.00
CA ALA A 94 18.75 -5.10 6.51
C ALA A 94 19.44 -4.11 5.55
N ALA A 95 18.67 -3.29 4.84
CA ALA A 95 19.17 -2.21 3.98
C ALA A 95 19.46 -0.91 4.76
N GLY A 96 19.24 -0.88 6.08
CA GLY A 96 19.51 0.27 6.94
C GLY A 96 18.33 1.26 7.06
N ILE A 97 17.13 0.90 6.59
CA ILE A 97 15.92 1.69 6.80
C ILE A 97 15.42 1.46 8.22
N ASP A 98 15.19 2.54 8.97
CA ASP A 98 14.63 2.44 10.31
C ASP A 98 13.17 1.94 10.23
N LYS A 99 12.82 0.96 11.07
CA LYS A 99 11.46 0.40 11.12
C LYS A 99 10.39 1.48 11.32
N SER A 100 10.68 2.53 12.07
CA SER A 100 9.75 3.64 12.32
C SER A 100 9.36 4.45 11.06
N GLN A 101 10.09 4.30 9.96
CA GLN A 101 9.76 4.91 8.67
C GLN A 101 8.73 4.12 7.86
N LEU A 102 8.41 2.89 8.27
CA LEU A 102 7.57 2.00 7.50
C LEU A 102 6.08 2.19 7.82
N ILE A 103 5.27 2.16 6.78
CA ILE A 103 3.81 2.11 6.80
C ILE A 103 3.42 0.84 6.06
N LEU A 104 2.45 0.08 6.57
CA LEU A 104 2.03 -1.18 5.96
C LEU A 104 0.68 -1.02 5.28
N ASP A 105 0.58 -1.44 4.01
CA ASP A 105 -0.69 -1.55 3.30
C ASP A 105 -0.97 -3.03 3.00
N PRO A 106 -2.00 -3.65 3.60
CA PRO A 106 -2.35 -5.04 3.31
C PRO A 106 -2.87 -5.26 1.88
N GLY A 107 -3.03 -4.20 1.08
CA GLY A 107 -3.29 -4.26 -0.35
C GLY A 107 -4.73 -4.67 -0.70
N PHE A 108 -5.72 -3.92 -0.23
CA PHE A 108 -7.11 -4.11 -0.65
C PHE A 108 -7.25 -4.01 -2.17
N GLY A 109 -7.84 -5.04 -2.79
CA GLY A 109 -8.05 -5.10 -4.24
C GLY A 109 -6.86 -5.58 -5.06
N PHE A 110 -5.71 -5.89 -4.44
CA PHE A 110 -4.52 -6.36 -5.13
C PHE A 110 -4.35 -7.88 -4.96
N GLY A 111 -4.76 -8.65 -5.99
CA GLY A 111 -4.72 -10.11 -5.95
C GLY A 111 -5.62 -10.74 -4.89
N LYS A 112 -6.82 -10.21 -4.71
CA LYS A 112 -7.79 -10.64 -3.69
C LYS A 112 -9.21 -10.63 -4.25
N THR A 113 -10.01 -11.64 -3.89
CA THR A 113 -11.47 -11.68 -4.18
C THR A 113 -12.23 -10.65 -3.33
N ILE A 114 -13.53 -10.51 -3.57
CA ILE A 114 -14.40 -9.67 -2.72
C ILE A 114 -14.37 -10.21 -1.29
N GLU A 115 -14.55 -11.52 -1.12
CA GLU A 115 -14.55 -12.21 0.17
C GLU A 115 -13.23 -12.01 0.91
N HIS A 116 -12.09 -12.16 0.21
CA HIS A 116 -10.77 -11.93 0.79
C HIS A 116 -10.62 -10.50 1.33
N ASN A 117 -11.10 -9.50 0.57
CA ASN A 117 -11.02 -8.11 1.01
C ASN A 117 -11.87 -7.84 2.25
N TYR A 118 -13.10 -8.37 2.33
CA TYR A 118 -13.93 -8.20 3.52
C TYR A 118 -13.45 -9.01 4.71
N HIS A 119 -12.89 -10.21 4.49
CA HIS A 119 -12.24 -10.97 5.55
C HIS A 119 -11.06 -10.19 6.15
N MET A 120 -10.23 -9.60 5.30
CA MET A 120 -9.09 -8.78 5.73
C MET A 120 -9.53 -7.51 6.46
N LEU A 121 -10.62 -6.84 6.01
CA LEU A 121 -11.19 -5.68 6.69
C LEU A 121 -11.72 -6.05 8.09
N ALA A 122 -12.39 -7.21 8.22
CA ALA A 122 -12.93 -7.69 9.48
C ALA A 122 -11.85 -8.11 10.51
N HIS A 123 -10.61 -8.30 10.06
CA HIS A 123 -9.48 -8.72 10.89
C HIS A 123 -8.27 -7.79 10.74
N LEU A 124 -8.52 -6.53 10.37
CA LEU A 124 -7.45 -5.55 10.10
C LEU A 124 -6.56 -5.30 11.32
N GLU A 125 -7.13 -5.44 12.53
CA GLU A 125 -6.44 -5.30 13.81
C GLU A 125 -5.27 -6.28 13.99
N LYS A 126 -5.26 -7.43 13.29
CA LYS A 126 -4.14 -8.38 13.34
C LYS A 126 -2.82 -7.78 12.87
N PHE A 127 -2.86 -6.84 11.94
CA PHE A 127 -1.63 -6.18 11.46
C PHE A 127 -1.05 -5.19 12.47
N HIS A 128 -1.75 -4.86 13.56
CA HIS A 128 -1.20 -4.07 14.67
C HIS A 128 -0.06 -4.81 15.41
N GLU A 129 0.07 -6.13 15.22
CA GLU A 129 1.19 -6.92 15.77
C GLU A 129 2.57 -6.40 15.31
N PHE A 130 2.66 -5.78 14.14
CA PHE A 130 3.90 -5.18 13.64
C PHE A 130 4.30 -3.90 14.36
N GLY A 131 3.37 -3.24 15.08
CA GLY A 131 3.59 -1.96 15.76
C GLY A 131 3.84 -0.79 14.81
N LEU A 132 3.31 -0.87 13.58
CA LEU A 132 3.49 0.12 12.51
C LEU A 132 2.13 0.69 12.07
N PRO A 133 2.10 1.92 11.52
CA PRO A 133 0.89 2.48 10.93
C PRO A 133 0.38 1.61 9.78
N ILE A 134 -0.95 1.49 9.66
CA ILE A 134 -1.62 0.75 8.59
C ILE A 134 -2.29 1.74 7.64
N LEU A 135 -2.02 1.60 6.34
CA LEU A 135 -2.72 2.30 5.28
C LEU A 135 -3.79 1.37 4.69
N ALA A 136 -5.06 1.76 4.80
CA ALA A 136 -6.20 0.98 4.31
C ALA A 136 -6.86 1.67 3.11
N GLY A 137 -6.40 1.35 1.91
CA GLY A 137 -6.83 1.98 0.66
C GLY A 137 -8.02 1.27 0.01
N MET A 138 -9.27 1.54 0.40
CA MET A 138 -10.47 0.85 -0.11
C MET A 138 -11.37 1.70 -1.00
N SER A 139 -11.16 3.02 -1.06
CA SER A 139 -12.09 3.95 -1.71
C SER A 139 -12.41 3.56 -3.15
N ARG A 140 -13.69 3.34 -3.42
CA ARG A 140 -14.26 3.03 -4.73
C ARG A 140 -13.60 1.84 -5.44
N LYS A 141 -12.98 0.93 -4.68
CA LYS A 141 -12.38 -0.30 -5.23
C LYS A 141 -13.43 -1.36 -5.57
N SER A 142 -13.00 -2.36 -6.33
CA SER A 142 -13.89 -3.43 -6.84
C SER A 142 -14.63 -4.20 -5.73
N MET A 143 -14.04 -4.34 -4.56
CA MET A 143 -14.71 -4.95 -3.41
C MET A 143 -16.00 -4.24 -3.04
N ILE A 144 -16.10 -2.93 -3.27
CA ILE A 144 -17.29 -2.11 -2.96
C ILE A 144 -18.24 -2.07 -4.16
N PHE A 145 -17.77 -1.59 -5.32
CA PHE A 145 -18.68 -1.34 -6.44
C PHE A 145 -19.24 -2.63 -7.06
N LYS A 146 -18.48 -3.74 -7.06
CA LYS A 146 -19.00 -5.04 -7.52
C LYS A 146 -20.00 -5.66 -6.55
N LEU A 147 -19.76 -5.51 -5.23
CA LEU A 147 -20.71 -6.01 -4.22
C LEU A 147 -22.05 -5.29 -4.30
N LEU A 148 -22.05 -3.98 -4.56
CA LEU A 148 -23.25 -3.15 -4.62
C LEU A 148 -23.90 -3.15 -6.00
N ASP A 149 -23.25 -3.73 -7.00
CA ASP A 149 -23.67 -3.66 -8.42
C ASP A 149 -23.93 -2.22 -8.87
N LYS A 150 -22.97 -1.32 -8.57
CA LYS A 150 -23.04 0.11 -8.87
C LYS A 150 -21.76 0.64 -9.49
N PRO A 151 -21.84 1.72 -10.28
CA PRO A 151 -20.63 2.41 -10.72
C PRO A 151 -19.78 2.89 -9.54
N ALA A 152 -18.45 2.81 -9.68
CA ALA A 152 -17.52 3.23 -8.62
C ALA A 152 -17.74 4.68 -8.15
N ALA A 153 -18.16 5.58 -9.05
CA ALA A 153 -18.46 6.97 -8.74
C ALA A 153 -19.63 7.14 -7.72
N GLU A 154 -20.57 6.18 -7.69
CA GLU A 154 -21.73 6.19 -6.78
C GLU A 154 -21.45 5.54 -5.43
N CYS A 155 -20.26 4.97 -5.23
CA CYS A 155 -19.89 4.20 -4.05
C CYS A 155 -19.17 5.04 -2.95
N THR A 156 -19.36 6.35 -2.93
CA THR A 156 -18.70 7.22 -1.92
C THR A 156 -19.12 6.88 -0.50
N ASN A 157 -20.43 6.75 -0.23
CA ASN A 157 -20.95 6.43 1.11
C ASN A 157 -20.43 5.07 1.62
N ALA A 158 -20.45 4.05 0.76
CA ALA A 158 -19.93 2.73 1.11
C ALA A 158 -18.41 2.75 1.34
N SER A 159 -17.68 3.58 0.60
CA SER A 159 -16.25 3.79 0.85
C SER A 159 -15.99 4.42 2.21
N VAL A 160 -16.83 5.39 2.62
CA VAL A 160 -16.77 6.00 3.96
C VAL A 160 -17.06 4.97 5.05
N VAL A 161 -18.07 4.11 4.86
CA VAL A 161 -18.37 3.02 5.82
C VAL A 161 -17.16 2.09 5.99
N CYS A 162 -16.56 1.62 4.89
CA CYS A 162 -15.37 0.77 4.97
C CYS A 162 -14.20 1.47 5.65
N ALA A 163 -13.96 2.76 5.35
CA ALA A 163 -12.90 3.54 5.99
C ALA A 163 -13.16 3.75 7.50
N THR A 164 -14.42 3.94 7.89
CA THR A 164 -14.81 4.04 9.31
C THR A 164 -14.55 2.75 10.06
N ILE A 165 -14.91 1.59 9.48
CA ILE A 165 -14.64 0.27 10.07
C ILE A 165 -13.12 0.06 10.23
N ALA A 166 -12.32 0.44 9.22
CA ALA A 166 -10.87 0.31 9.28
C ALA A 166 -10.21 1.22 10.34
N ALA A 167 -10.89 2.29 10.77
CA ALA A 167 -10.39 3.23 11.77
C ALA A 167 -10.83 2.88 13.21
N MET A 168 -11.69 1.89 13.38
CA MET A 168 -12.20 1.43 14.69
C MET A 168 -11.28 0.39 15.32
#